data_df297a1bf888f2e6f4dc871e637ecdba
#
_entry.id   df297a1bf888f2e6f4dc871e637ecdba
#
_cell.length_a   1.000
_cell.length_b   1.000
_cell.length_c   1.000
_cell.angle_alpha   90.00
_cell.angle_beta   90.00
_cell.angle_gamma   90.00
#
_symmetry.space_group_name_H-M   'P 1'
#
loop_
_entity.id
_entity.type
_entity.pdbx_description
1 polymer ?
#
loop_
_entity_poly.entity_id
_entity_poly.type
_entity_poly.pdbx_seq_one_letter_code
_entity_poly.pdbx_strand_id
1 'polypeptide(L)'
;GTIAAIPSKSWAHRELIAAALGAPNHAVLVRFRGGSNDIEATCRALRGLGAKIERLPGTGARVEGISRAERNTRTETPVLDCGESGTTLRYLLPVAAALSGPAGVIFTGSGRLPARPQEPLAGELERHGITLDYAEASSGALLPVRLTGRLLPGAYALSGAVSSQFLGGLLYALSILDGPSTLAVKDRLESEPYVRMTLSALAESGVE
;
A
#
# COMPACT_ATOMS: atom_id res chain seq x y z
N GLY A 1 38.87 1.80 2.64
CA GLY A 1 38.14 2.33 1.50
C GLY A 1 36.73 2.75 1.90
N THR A 2 36.12 3.65 1.15
CA THR A 2 34.72 4.09 1.36
C THR A 2 33.85 3.41 0.31
N ILE A 3 32.76 2.79 0.73
CA ILE A 3 31.76 2.18 -0.15
C ILE A 3 30.46 2.96 0.02
N ALA A 4 29.85 3.41 -1.10
CA ALA A 4 28.53 4.00 -1.07
C ALA A 4 27.47 2.90 -0.88
N ALA A 5 26.64 3.03 0.14
CA ALA A 5 25.53 2.10 0.38
C ALA A 5 24.50 2.18 -0.75
N ILE A 6 23.98 1.02 -1.16
CA ILE A 6 22.88 0.95 -2.12
C ILE A 6 21.60 1.47 -1.43
N PRO A 7 20.82 2.34 -2.10
CA PRO A 7 19.56 2.83 -1.53
C PRO A 7 18.58 1.70 -1.22
N SER A 8 17.94 1.75 -0.06
CA SER A 8 16.96 0.76 0.34
C SER A 8 15.60 1.02 -0.35
N LYS A 9 15.23 0.19 -1.34
CA LYS A 9 13.90 0.20 -1.94
C LYS A 9 12.81 -0.01 -0.88
N SER A 10 13.07 -0.91 0.06
CA SER A 10 12.11 -1.25 1.13
C SER A 10 11.79 -0.06 2.03
N TRP A 11 12.76 0.82 2.27
CA TRP A 11 12.56 2.07 3.00
C TRP A 11 11.78 3.08 2.15
N ALA A 12 12.20 3.30 0.90
CA ALA A 12 11.58 4.27 0.01
C ALA A 12 10.08 4.01 -0.23
N HIS A 13 9.67 2.76 -0.41
CA HIS A 13 8.25 2.40 -0.52
C HIS A 13 7.46 2.83 0.72
N ARG A 14 7.99 2.56 1.91
CA ARG A 14 7.33 2.87 3.17
C ARG A 14 7.16 4.35 3.40
N GLU A 15 8.23 5.11 3.20
CA GLU A 15 8.20 6.57 3.34
C GLU A 15 7.24 7.23 2.35
N LEU A 16 7.22 6.78 1.10
CA LEU A 16 6.29 7.29 0.09
C LEU A 16 4.84 7.04 0.48
N ILE A 17 4.53 5.84 1.00
CA ILE A 17 3.17 5.50 1.43
C ILE A 17 2.80 6.30 2.68
N ALA A 18 3.67 6.34 3.70
CA ALA A 18 3.43 7.09 4.93
C ALA A 18 3.21 8.59 4.63
N ALA A 19 4.06 9.21 3.80
CA ALA A 19 3.90 10.60 3.39
C ALA A 19 2.60 10.84 2.62
N ALA A 20 2.18 9.90 1.76
CA ALA A 20 0.92 10.00 1.02
C ALA A 20 -0.32 9.85 1.91
N LEU A 21 -0.21 9.15 3.04
CA LEU A 21 -1.29 8.99 4.02
C LEU A 21 -1.29 10.06 5.10
N GLY A 22 -0.20 10.81 5.23
CA GLY A 22 -0.03 11.91 6.18
C GLY A 22 -0.96 13.08 5.93
N ALA A 23 -0.69 14.20 6.59
CA ALA A 23 -1.55 15.38 6.53
C ALA A 23 -1.72 15.90 5.09
N PRO A 24 -2.95 15.96 4.55
CA PRO A 24 -3.22 16.62 3.28
C PRO A 24 -2.82 18.09 3.37
N ASN A 25 -2.40 18.69 2.26
CA ASN A 25 -1.95 20.09 2.13
C ASN A 25 -0.57 20.41 2.72
N HIS A 26 0.16 19.44 3.23
CA HIS A 26 1.57 19.58 3.58
C HIS A 26 2.44 18.69 2.69
N ALA A 27 3.36 19.33 1.96
CA ALA A 27 4.29 18.59 1.14
C ALA A 27 5.49 18.10 1.98
N VAL A 28 5.73 16.79 1.96
CA VAL A 28 6.85 16.13 2.62
C VAL A 28 7.91 15.79 1.58
N LEU A 29 9.18 16.00 1.91
CA LEU A 29 10.30 15.57 1.10
C LEU A 29 10.77 14.18 1.55
N VAL A 30 10.39 13.16 0.79
CA VAL A 30 10.89 11.79 0.98
C VAL A 30 12.22 11.65 0.27
N ARG A 31 13.29 11.45 1.04
CA ARG A 31 14.66 11.37 0.52
C ARG A 31 15.09 9.95 0.24
N PHE A 32 15.38 9.65 -1.02
CA PHE A 32 16.02 8.39 -1.42
C PHE A 32 16.80 8.61 -2.71
N ARG A 33 17.93 7.92 -2.83
CA ARG A 33 18.75 7.98 -4.04
C ARG A 33 18.36 6.87 -5.01
N GLY A 34 18.51 7.14 -6.29
CA GLY A 34 18.17 6.19 -7.35
C GLY A 34 16.68 6.07 -7.60
N GLY A 35 16.33 5.19 -8.51
CA GLY A 35 14.98 4.83 -8.89
C GLY A 35 14.93 3.36 -9.26
N SER A 36 13.74 2.77 -9.22
CA SER A 36 13.47 1.46 -9.77
C SER A 36 12.05 1.44 -10.30
N ASN A 37 11.77 0.53 -11.21
CA ASN A 37 10.41 0.34 -11.74
C ASN A 37 9.39 0.10 -10.61
N ASP A 38 9.81 -0.56 -9.52
CA ASP A 38 8.96 -0.81 -8.35
C ASP A 38 8.58 0.50 -7.63
N ILE A 39 9.56 1.40 -7.41
CA ILE A 39 9.32 2.71 -6.78
C ILE A 39 8.43 3.56 -7.67
N GLU A 40 8.68 3.58 -8.97
CA GLU A 40 7.84 4.31 -9.92
C GLU A 40 6.41 3.75 -9.98
N ALA A 41 6.24 2.44 -9.88
CA ALA A 41 4.92 1.81 -9.76
C ALA A 41 4.18 2.28 -8.49
N THR A 42 4.87 2.34 -7.34
CA THR A 42 4.30 2.88 -6.11
C THR A 42 3.90 4.36 -6.26
N CYS A 43 4.76 5.19 -6.86
CA CYS A 43 4.43 6.59 -7.11
C CYS A 43 3.22 6.75 -8.04
N ARG A 44 3.12 5.94 -9.12
CA ARG A 44 1.96 5.97 -10.03
C ARG A 44 0.68 5.56 -9.31
N ALA A 45 0.72 4.45 -8.58
CA ALA A 45 -0.45 3.96 -7.86
C ALA A 45 -0.92 4.94 -6.76
N LEU A 46 -0.02 5.56 -6.02
CA LEU A 46 -0.35 6.60 -5.04
C LEU A 46 -0.96 7.85 -5.70
N ARG A 47 -0.46 8.27 -6.89
CA ARG A 47 -1.12 9.32 -7.67
C ARG A 47 -2.53 8.93 -8.09
N GLY A 48 -2.73 7.69 -8.51
CA GLY A 48 -4.06 7.13 -8.80
C GLY A 48 -5.00 7.16 -7.60
N LEU A 49 -4.48 7.06 -6.37
CA LEU A 49 -5.22 7.23 -5.13
C LEU A 49 -5.43 8.70 -4.72
N GLY A 50 -4.83 9.66 -5.42
CA GLY A 50 -5.01 11.10 -5.21
C GLY A 50 -3.84 11.81 -4.53
N ALA A 51 -2.71 11.14 -4.27
CA ALA A 51 -1.50 11.82 -3.82
C ALA A 51 -0.89 12.67 -4.95
N LYS A 52 -0.33 13.83 -4.61
CA LYS A 52 0.48 14.60 -5.55
C LYS A 52 1.96 14.26 -5.30
N ILE A 53 2.60 13.66 -6.28
CA ILE A 53 3.98 13.21 -6.15
C ILE A 53 4.82 13.77 -7.30
N GLU A 54 5.82 14.58 -6.95
CA GLU A 54 6.83 15.10 -7.86
C GLU A 54 8.15 14.35 -7.61
N ARG A 55 8.70 13.74 -8.67
CA ARG A 55 10.01 13.08 -8.58
C ARG A 55 11.12 14.13 -8.69
N LEU A 56 12.05 14.07 -7.75
CA LEU A 56 13.22 14.94 -7.70
C LEU A 56 14.48 14.10 -7.98
N PRO A 57 15.03 14.16 -9.21
CA PRO A 57 16.19 13.35 -9.61
C PRO A 57 17.34 13.48 -8.61
N GLY A 58 17.92 12.34 -8.19
CA GLY A 58 19.03 12.29 -7.25
C GLY A 58 18.69 12.60 -5.78
N THR A 59 17.48 13.10 -5.50
CA THR A 59 17.05 13.52 -4.15
C THR A 59 15.97 12.63 -3.56
N GLY A 60 14.93 12.28 -4.37
CA GLY A 60 13.79 11.51 -3.88
C GLY A 60 12.47 11.92 -4.52
N ALA A 61 11.48 12.25 -3.71
CA ALA A 61 10.18 12.75 -4.16
C ALA A 61 9.60 13.77 -3.17
N ARG A 62 8.93 14.78 -3.70
CA ARG A 62 8.04 15.66 -2.94
C ARG A 62 6.64 15.05 -2.98
N VAL A 63 6.04 14.81 -1.83
CA VAL A 63 4.76 14.14 -1.68
C VAL A 63 3.79 15.04 -0.93
N GLU A 64 2.64 15.31 -1.52
CA GLU A 64 1.48 15.93 -0.87
C GLU A 64 0.42 14.85 -0.64
N GLY A 65 -0.08 14.74 0.59
CA GLY A 65 -0.94 13.66 1.05
C GLY A 65 -2.30 13.60 0.35
N ILE A 66 -2.94 12.43 0.45
CA ILE A 66 -4.25 12.15 -0.14
C ILE A 66 -5.34 12.86 0.68
N SER A 67 -6.15 13.69 0.01
CA SER A 67 -7.30 14.35 0.64
C SER A 67 -8.38 13.32 1.00
N ARG A 68 -8.71 13.23 2.28
CA ARG A 68 -9.81 12.35 2.75
C ARG A 68 -11.19 12.84 2.28
N ALA A 69 -11.37 14.14 2.06
CA ALA A 69 -12.62 14.71 1.59
C ALA A 69 -12.95 14.29 0.15
N GLU A 70 -11.95 14.13 -0.70
CA GLU A 70 -12.13 13.77 -2.11
C GLU A 70 -12.50 12.30 -2.34
N ARG A 71 -12.31 11.43 -1.33
CA ARG A 71 -12.61 10.00 -1.43
C ARG A 71 -14.08 9.71 -1.73
N ASN A 72 -14.98 10.38 -1.01
CA ASN A 72 -16.42 10.12 -1.09
C ASN A 72 -17.07 10.76 -2.33
N THR A 73 -16.38 11.64 -3.02
CA THR A 73 -16.86 12.34 -4.22
C THR A 73 -16.33 11.76 -5.51
N ARG A 74 -15.41 10.79 -5.44
CA ARG A 74 -14.83 10.18 -6.65
C ARG A 74 -15.86 9.34 -7.39
N THR A 75 -16.16 9.72 -8.63
CA THR A 75 -17.10 9.03 -9.53
C THR A 75 -16.42 8.05 -10.46
N GLU A 76 -15.14 8.24 -10.74
CA GLU A 76 -14.35 7.37 -11.61
C GLU A 76 -13.62 6.30 -10.81
N THR A 77 -13.57 5.08 -11.34
CA THR A 77 -12.80 3.97 -10.77
C THR A 77 -11.33 4.11 -11.16
N PRO A 78 -10.42 4.44 -10.24
CA PRO A 78 -9.01 4.53 -10.58
C PRO A 78 -8.42 3.16 -10.92
N VAL A 79 -7.54 3.14 -11.92
CA VAL A 79 -6.74 1.97 -12.27
C VAL A 79 -5.33 2.17 -11.73
N LEU A 80 -4.90 1.25 -10.86
CA LEU A 80 -3.60 1.28 -10.21
C LEU A 80 -2.68 0.24 -10.84
N ASP A 81 -1.83 0.68 -11.76
CA ASP A 81 -0.84 -0.19 -12.37
C ASP A 81 0.36 -0.41 -11.44
N CYS A 82 0.49 -1.62 -10.93
CA CYS A 82 1.59 -2.06 -10.07
C CYS A 82 2.84 -2.52 -10.86
N GLY A 83 2.76 -2.60 -12.20
CA GLY A 83 3.82 -3.19 -13.01
C GLY A 83 4.13 -4.61 -12.54
N GLU A 84 5.40 -4.91 -12.24
CA GLU A 84 5.81 -6.20 -11.65
C GLU A 84 6.02 -6.13 -10.12
N SER A 85 5.69 -5.00 -9.49
CA SER A 85 5.99 -4.73 -8.08
C SER A 85 4.99 -5.41 -7.13
N GLY A 86 5.39 -6.55 -6.57
CA GLY A 86 4.63 -7.19 -5.49
C GLY A 86 4.55 -6.33 -4.22
N THR A 87 5.55 -5.50 -3.95
CA THR A 87 5.55 -4.57 -2.82
C THR A 87 4.45 -3.52 -2.98
N THR A 88 4.35 -2.92 -4.18
CA THR A 88 3.30 -1.93 -4.48
C THR A 88 1.91 -2.52 -4.29
N LEU A 89 1.64 -3.69 -4.89
CA LEU A 89 0.35 -4.35 -4.76
C LEU A 89 -0.01 -4.67 -3.31
N ARG A 90 0.89 -5.33 -2.58
CA ARG A 90 0.63 -5.83 -1.22
C ARG A 90 0.45 -4.73 -0.18
N TYR A 91 1.13 -3.60 -0.34
CA TYR A 91 0.91 -2.44 0.52
C TYR A 91 -0.33 -1.66 0.14
N LEU A 92 -0.55 -1.45 -1.16
CA LEU A 92 -1.62 -0.55 -1.58
C LEU A 92 -2.99 -1.23 -1.69
N LEU A 93 -3.06 -2.55 -1.75
CA LEU A 93 -4.35 -3.26 -1.74
C LEU A 93 -5.17 -2.94 -0.47
N PRO A 94 -4.66 -3.11 0.77
CA PRO A 94 -5.40 -2.72 1.97
C PRO A 94 -5.52 -1.20 2.13
N VAL A 95 -4.51 -0.43 1.71
CA VAL A 95 -4.60 1.04 1.72
C VAL A 95 -5.72 1.53 0.82
N ALA A 96 -5.82 1.01 -0.39
CA ALA A 96 -6.92 1.32 -1.31
C ALA A 96 -8.26 0.90 -0.73
N ALA A 97 -8.34 -0.25 -0.05
CA ALA A 97 -9.55 -0.70 0.64
C ALA A 97 -10.02 0.30 1.72
N ALA A 98 -9.08 0.88 2.47
CA ALA A 98 -9.38 1.92 3.46
C ALA A 98 -9.70 3.28 2.83
N LEU A 99 -9.20 3.54 1.61
CA LEU A 99 -9.39 4.79 0.88
C LEU A 99 -10.51 4.71 -0.17
N SER A 100 -11.05 3.54 -0.49
CA SER A 100 -12.00 3.40 -1.58
C SER A 100 -13.33 4.08 -1.28
N GLY A 101 -13.80 4.81 -2.29
CA GLY A 101 -15.17 5.31 -2.35
C GLY A 101 -16.11 4.33 -3.07
N PRO A 102 -17.35 4.75 -3.37
CA PRO A 102 -18.34 3.89 -4.05
C PRO A 102 -17.91 3.36 -5.42
N ALA A 103 -17.04 4.06 -6.11
CA ALA A 103 -16.54 3.66 -7.43
C ALA A 103 -15.60 2.43 -7.37
N GLY A 104 -15.01 2.14 -6.20
CA GLY A 104 -14.00 1.10 -6.05
C GLY A 104 -12.66 1.46 -6.69
N VAL A 105 -11.78 0.47 -6.82
CA VAL A 105 -10.42 0.61 -7.38
C VAL A 105 -10.09 -0.64 -8.19
N ILE A 106 -9.40 -0.49 -9.32
CA ILE A 106 -8.89 -1.63 -10.10
C ILE A 106 -7.37 -1.69 -9.96
N PHE A 107 -6.85 -2.85 -9.58
CA PHE A 107 -5.42 -3.13 -9.63
C PHE A 107 -5.07 -3.91 -10.88
N THR A 108 -3.98 -3.49 -11.54
CA THR A 108 -3.38 -4.20 -12.66
C THR A 108 -1.91 -4.48 -12.40
N GLY A 109 -1.34 -5.37 -13.17
CA GLY A 109 0.07 -5.71 -13.10
C GLY A 109 0.51 -6.53 -14.30
N SER A 110 1.83 -6.74 -14.41
CA SER A 110 2.46 -7.42 -15.52
C SER A 110 3.46 -8.49 -15.07
N GLY A 111 4.05 -9.18 -16.03
CA GLY A 111 5.04 -10.22 -15.79
C GLY A 111 4.49 -11.34 -14.91
N ARG A 112 5.19 -11.65 -13.82
CA ARG A 112 4.77 -12.69 -12.87
C ARG A 112 3.84 -12.21 -11.76
N LEU A 113 3.52 -10.91 -11.68
CA LEU A 113 2.72 -10.36 -10.59
C LEU A 113 1.28 -10.93 -10.56
N PRO A 114 0.58 -11.13 -11.69
CA PRO A 114 -0.76 -11.71 -11.70
C PRO A 114 -0.86 -13.11 -11.09
N ALA A 115 0.23 -13.88 -11.11
CA ALA A 115 0.26 -15.22 -10.54
C ALA A 115 0.75 -15.27 -9.07
N ARG A 116 1.09 -14.13 -8.47
CA ARG A 116 1.60 -14.12 -7.08
C ARG A 116 0.45 -14.17 -6.08
N PRO A 117 0.46 -15.14 -5.13
CA PRO A 117 -0.58 -15.26 -4.11
C PRO A 117 -0.76 -13.97 -3.29
N GLN A 118 -2.01 -13.63 -3.03
CA GLN A 118 -2.40 -12.52 -2.15
C GLN A 118 -3.02 -13.04 -0.83
N GLU A 119 -3.20 -14.35 -0.69
CA GLU A 119 -3.61 -14.96 0.57
C GLU A 119 -2.45 -14.96 1.60
N PRO A 120 -2.76 -14.79 2.89
CA PRO A 120 -4.10 -14.68 3.52
C PRO A 120 -4.66 -13.24 3.58
N LEU A 121 -4.00 -12.24 2.95
CA LEU A 121 -4.43 -10.85 2.98
C LEU A 121 -5.79 -10.65 2.32
N ALA A 122 -6.01 -11.24 1.14
CA ALA A 122 -7.27 -11.11 0.41
C ALA A 122 -8.47 -11.55 1.26
N GLY A 123 -8.43 -12.76 1.80
CA GLY A 123 -9.49 -13.27 2.66
C GLY A 123 -9.67 -12.46 3.96
N GLU A 124 -8.61 -11.82 4.50
CA GLU A 124 -8.75 -10.95 5.64
C GLU A 124 -9.48 -9.64 5.29
N LEU A 125 -9.21 -9.05 4.12
CA LEU A 125 -9.93 -7.88 3.63
C LEU A 125 -11.40 -8.19 3.37
N GLU A 126 -11.71 -9.35 2.79
CA GLU A 126 -13.09 -9.79 2.53
C GLU A 126 -13.89 -9.97 3.81
N ARG A 127 -13.30 -10.54 4.85
CA ARG A 127 -13.94 -10.64 6.18
C ARG A 127 -14.27 -9.27 6.79
N HIS A 128 -13.62 -8.22 6.35
CA HIS A 128 -13.80 -6.86 6.85
C HIS A 128 -14.47 -5.90 5.86
N GLY A 129 -15.32 -6.45 4.97
CA GLY A 129 -16.26 -5.67 4.16
C GLY A 129 -15.77 -5.31 2.76
N ILE A 130 -14.69 -5.90 2.29
CA ILE A 130 -14.19 -5.72 0.93
C ILE A 130 -14.68 -6.87 0.05
N THR A 131 -14.94 -6.56 -1.22
CA THR A 131 -15.15 -7.55 -2.28
C THR A 131 -14.02 -7.44 -3.30
N LEU A 132 -13.44 -8.58 -3.66
CA LEU A 132 -12.38 -8.69 -4.66
C LEU A 132 -12.88 -9.49 -5.87
N ASP A 133 -13.13 -8.79 -6.99
CA ASP A 133 -13.59 -9.39 -8.25
C ASP A 133 -12.39 -9.57 -9.18
N TYR A 134 -12.03 -10.81 -9.43
CA TYR A 134 -10.91 -11.20 -10.29
C TYR A 134 -11.39 -11.38 -11.74
N ALA A 135 -10.96 -10.52 -12.67
CA ALA A 135 -11.41 -10.53 -14.04
C ALA A 135 -11.07 -11.83 -14.79
N GLU A 136 -9.99 -12.50 -14.42
CA GLU A 136 -9.49 -13.73 -15.07
C GLU A 136 -9.41 -14.91 -14.10
N ALA A 137 -10.35 -15.05 -13.18
CA ALA A 137 -10.35 -16.10 -12.15
C ALA A 137 -10.23 -17.52 -12.75
N SER A 138 -10.79 -17.76 -13.93
CA SER A 138 -10.69 -19.05 -14.62
C SER A 138 -9.29 -19.41 -15.11
N SER A 139 -8.40 -18.43 -15.30
CA SER A 139 -7.00 -18.64 -15.67
C SER A 139 -6.08 -18.84 -14.46
N GLY A 140 -6.60 -18.63 -13.24
CA GLY A 140 -5.81 -18.59 -12.01
C GLY A 140 -5.02 -17.29 -11.80
N ALA A 141 -5.19 -16.29 -12.69
CA ALA A 141 -4.59 -14.98 -12.54
C ALA A 141 -5.35 -14.16 -11.48
N LEU A 142 -4.60 -13.50 -10.60
CA LEU A 142 -5.12 -12.65 -9.53
C LEU A 142 -5.14 -11.15 -9.90
N LEU A 143 -4.80 -10.82 -11.13
CA LEU A 143 -4.88 -9.48 -11.70
C LEU A 143 -5.34 -9.58 -13.17
N PRO A 144 -6.16 -8.64 -13.65
CA PRO A 144 -6.72 -7.50 -12.92
C PRO A 144 -7.69 -7.92 -11.81
N VAL A 145 -7.69 -7.16 -10.70
CA VAL A 145 -8.66 -7.33 -9.62
C VAL A 145 -9.37 -6.00 -9.36
N ARG A 146 -10.70 -6.03 -9.28
CA ARG A 146 -11.52 -4.91 -8.85
C ARG A 146 -11.82 -5.05 -7.36
N LEU A 147 -11.47 -4.03 -6.61
CA LEU A 147 -11.74 -3.89 -5.19
C LEU A 147 -12.95 -2.96 -5.00
N THR A 148 -13.97 -3.41 -4.30
CA THR A 148 -15.15 -2.63 -3.91
C THR A 148 -15.49 -2.86 -2.45
N GLY A 149 -16.41 -2.07 -1.91
CA GLY A 149 -16.78 -2.13 -0.51
C GLY A 149 -16.05 -1.09 0.34
N ARG A 150 -16.19 -1.22 1.65
CA ARG A 150 -15.54 -0.33 2.64
C ARG A 150 -14.85 -1.17 3.70
N LEU A 151 -13.57 -0.93 3.90
CA LEU A 151 -12.82 -1.59 4.96
C LEU A 151 -13.31 -1.11 6.33
N LEU A 152 -13.70 -2.05 7.17
CA LEU A 152 -14.29 -1.77 8.50
C LEU A 152 -13.21 -1.89 9.59
N PRO A 153 -13.26 -1.02 10.63
CA PRO A 153 -12.44 -1.21 11.82
C PRO A 153 -12.75 -2.54 12.50
N GLY A 154 -11.78 -3.11 13.23
CA GLY A 154 -12.02 -4.36 13.95
C GLY A 154 -10.76 -5.13 14.30
N ALA A 155 -10.93 -6.41 14.57
CA ALA A 155 -9.87 -7.33 14.94
C ALA A 155 -9.37 -8.12 13.73
N TYR A 156 -8.20 -7.77 13.24
CA TYR A 156 -7.52 -8.41 12.11
C TYR A 156 -6.50 -9.44 12.61
N ALA A 157 -6.29 -10.47 11.83
CA ALA A 157 -5.29 -11.49 12.18
C ALA A 157 -4.64 -12.10 10.95
N LEU A 158 -3.31 -12.04 10.87
CA LEU A 158 -2.52 -12.64 9.80
C LEU A 158 -1.38 -13.50 10.35
N SER A 159 -0.97 -14.49 9.56
CA SER A 159 0.25 -15.24 9.85
C SER A 159 1.50 -14.36 9.63
N GLY A 160 2.40 -14.38 10.59
CA GLY A 160 3.71 -13.72 10.50
C GLY A 160 4.73 -14.45 9.62
N ALA A 161 4.43 -15.68 9.24
CA ALA A 161 5.32 -16.54 8.45
C ALA A 161 5.19 -16.33 6.94
N VAL A 162 4.12 -15.68 6.46
CA VAL A 162 3.85 -15.57 5.00
C VAL A 162 4.53 -14.36 4.38
N SER A 163 4.23 -13.16 4.84
CA SER A 163 4.83 -11.94 4.28
C SER A 163 4.66 -10.74 5.21
N SER A 164 5.76 -10.11 5.58
CA SER A 164 5.75 -8.82 6.28
C SER A 164 5.10 -7.68 5.47
N GLN A 165 4.97 -7.83 4.15
CA GLN A 165 4.33 -6.83 3.30
C GLN A 165 2.80 -6.83 3.52
N PHE A 166 2.20 -7.97 3.83
CA PHE A 166 0.78 -8.04 4.19
C PHE A 166 0.50 -7.32 5.50
N LEU A 167 1.34 -7.58 6.51
CA LEU A 167 1.26 -6.89 7.79
C LEU A 167 1.48 -5.38 7.63
N GLY A 168 2.53 -4.99 6.88
CA GLY A 168 2.83 -3.58 6.63
C GLY A 168 1.71 -2.85 5.88
N GLY A 169 1.10 -3.49 4.88
CA GLY A 169 -0.04 -2.94 4.16
C GLY A 169 -1.26 -2.71 5.07
N LEU A 170 -1.57 -3.69 5.94
CA LEU A 170 -2.64 -3.54 6.93
C LEU A 170 -2.33 -2.45 7.95
N LEU A 171 -1.11 -2.36 8.47
CA LEU A 171 -0.73 -1.29 9.41
C LEU A 171 -1.02 0.10 8.83
N TYR A 172 -0.67 0.35 7.55
CA TYR A 172 -1.03 1.59 6.87
C TYR A 172 -2.54 1.78 6.72
N ALA A 173 -3.25 0.74 6.33
CA ALA A 173 -4.70 0.82 6.14
C ALA A 173 -5.44 1.10 7.45
N LEU A 174 -5.09 0.37 8.51
CA LEU A 174 -5.74 0.49 9.81
C LEU A 174 -5.48 1.83 10.48
N SER A 175 -4.30 2.44 10.25
CA SER A 175 -3.95 3.76 10.81
C SER A 175 -4.80 4.91 10.26
N ILE A 176 -5.53 4.69 9.17
CA ILE A 176 -6.36 5.71 8.53
C ILE A 176 -7.87 5.41 8.59
N LEU A 177 -8.29 4.35 9.27
CA LEU A 177 -9.70 4.03 9.50
C LEU A 177 -10.31 4.91 10.60
N ASP A 178 -11.61 5.16 10.49
CA ASP A 178 -12.39 5.88 11.49
C ASP A 178 -12.86 4.90 12.58
N GLY A 179 -11.95 4.48 13.45
CA GLY A 179 -12.27 3.60 14.58
C GLY A 179 -11.11 2.70 14.99
N PRO A 180 -11.15 2.17 16.22
CA PRO A 180 -10.08 1.34 16.76
C PRO A 180 -9.97 0.01 16.02
N SER A 181 -8.75 -0.38 15.73
CA SER A 181 -8.45 -1.67 15.11
C SER A 181 -7.26 -2.33 15.78
N THR A 182 -7.24 -3.66 15.77
CA THR A 182 -6.11 -4.46 16.24
C THR A 182 -5.62 -5.38 15.14
N LEU A 183 -4.32 -5.62 15.08
CA LEU A 183 -3.72 -6.59 14.17
C LEU A 183 -2.94 -7.63 14.97
N ALA A 184 -3.52 -8.82 15.10
CA ALA A 184 -2.85 -9.95 15.73
C ALA A 184 -1.96 -10.67 14.71
N VAL A 185 -0.71 -10.91 15.08
CA VAL A 185 0.21 -11.74 14.31
C VAL A 185 0.11 -13.16 14.85
N LYS A 186 -0.41 -14.06 14.01
CA LYS A 186 -0.40 -15.50 14.28
C LYS A 186 0.97 -16.05 13.91
N ASP A 187 1.40 -17.06 14.62
CA ASP A 187 2.67 -17.73 14.40
C ASP A 187 3.91 -16.82 14.61
N ARG A 188 5.07 -17.35 14.22
CA ARG A 188 6.32 -16.63 14.33
C ARG A 188 6.40 -15.51 13.30
N LEU A 189 6.79 -14.33 13.73
CA LEU A 189 7.07 -13.20 12.83
C LEU A 189 8.48 -13.35 12.24
N GLU A 190 8.59 -13.90 11.03
CA GLU A 190 9.89 -14.19 10.40
C GLU A 190 10.63 -12.94 9.90
N SER A 191 9.91 -11.92 9.49
CA SER A 191 10.47 -10.71 8.89
C SER A 191 10.21 -9.46 9.76
N GLU A 192 10.37 -9.58 11.08
CA GLU A 192 10.15 -8.52 12.06
C GLU A 192 10.82 -7.19 11.71
N PRO A 193 12.09 -7.12 11.25
CA PRO A 193 12.71 -5.84 10.89
C PRO A 193 11.93 -5.03 9.86
N TYR A 194 11.28 -5.70 8.89
CA TYR A 194 10.46 -5.01 7.89
C TYR A 194 9.14 -4.47 8.45
N VAL A 195 8.55 -5.15 9.44
CA VAL A 195 7.38 -4.64 10.16
C VAL A 195 7.77 -3.42 11.00
N ARG A 196 8.91 -3.49 11.71
CA ARG A 196 9.45 -2.34 12.46
C ARG A 196 9.73 -1.13 11.57
N MET A 197 10.25 -1.34 10.36
CA MET A 197 10.42 -0.25 9.38
C MET A 197 9.07 0.42 9.03
N THR A 198 7.99 -0.35 8.94
CA THR A 198 6.66 0.21 8.68
C THR A 198 6.16 1.03 9.88
N LEU A 199 6.32 0.51 11.09
CA LEU A 199 5.96 1.22 12.31
C LEU A 199 6.77 2.52 12.48
N SER A 200 8.08 2.50 12.17
CA SER A 200 8.91 3.71 12.18
C SER A 200 8.40 4.76 11.18
N ALA A 201 8.08 4.35 9.94
CA ALA A 201 7.56 5.27 8.93
C ALA A 201 6.20 5.87 9.33
N LEU A 202 5.32 5.10 9.98
CA LEU A 202 4.07 5.59 10.54
C LEU A 202 4.30 6.60 11.66
N ALA A 203 5.17 6.30 12.62
CA ALA A 203 5.50 7.19 13.73
C ALA A 203 6.12 8.51 13.23
N GLU A 204 7.03 8.48 12.25
CA GLU A 204 7.60 9.66 11.61
C GLU A 204 6.56 10.52 10.87
N SER A 205 5.45 9.90 10.47
CA SER A 205 4.30 10.57 9.84
C SER A 205 3.23 11.03 10.85
N GLY A 206 3.49 10.93 12.16
CA GLY A 206 2.61 11.38 13.22
C GLY A 206 1.48 10.40 13.58
N VAL A 207 1.63 9.13 13.25
CA VAL A 207 0.73 8.04 13.69
C VAL A 207 1.33 7.39 14.93
N GLU A 208 0.60 7.43 16.05
CA GLU A 208 0.96 6.81 17.33
C GLU A 208 0.36 5.40 17.48
#